data_6873f5a8efb5860f867d9edbd37ab491
#
_entry.id   6873f5a8efb5860f867d9edbd37ab491
#
_cell.length_a   1.000
_cell.length_b   1.000
_cell.length_c   1.000
_cell.angle_alpha   90.00
_cell.angle_beta   90.00
_cell.angle_gamma   90.00
#
_symmetry.space_group_name_H-M   'P 1'
#
loop_
_entity.id
_entity.type
_entity.pdbx_description
1 polymer ?
#
loop_
_entity_poly.entity_id
_entity_poly.type
_entity_poly.pdbx_seq_one_letter_code
_entity_poly.pdbx_strand_id
1 'polypeptide(L)'
;MKPLWLGGPSYTDDPSFKITTDSVLLADFASGDIFARCMDLGCGGGLLSVLLHESCPEAVFDSADIRPEAVNVCKENYAANKIRGSVLCTDVRSHRELGAKGEYDLVVCNPPYFYTGKPSPDPARATARGGSLSPAQFSGAASYLLKRGGEFCLVHKPEYLTDIFAAFRLADIEPKRLRMVCHKADSAPSLVLISGRRGGKPGLAALPSLILCKEDGTPTDEVRKIYHMRQK
;
A
#
# COMPACT_ATOMS: atom_id res chain seq x y z
N MET A 1 -4.82 10.48 18.88
CA MET A 1 -5.72 10.06 17.79
C MET A 1 -6.46 11.26 17.27
N LYS A 2 -6.54 11.43 15.94
CA LYS A 2 -7.25 12.55 15.28
C LYS A 2 -7.97 11.99 14.05
N PRO A 3 -9.12 12.57 13.61
CA PRO A 3 -9.73 12.16 12.37
C PRO A 3 -8.83 12.55 11.19
N LEU A 4 -8.74 11.69 10.18
CA LEU A 4 -7.98 11.95 8.95
C LEU A 4 -8.59 13.10 8.15
N TRP A 5 -9.93 13.22 8.17
CA TRP A 5 -10.72 14.35 7.65
C TRP A 5 -11.99 14.52 8.48
N LEU A 6 -12.76 15.58 8.23
CA LEU A 6 -13.99 15.83 8.98
C LEU A 6 -15.03 14.73 8.71
N GLY A 7 -15.36 13.96 9.76
CA GLY A 7 -16.26 12.80 9.67
C GLY A 7 -15.58 11.51 9.17
N GLY A 8 -14.28 11.55 8.91
CA GLY A 8 -13.49 10.39 8.51
C GLY A 8 -12.99 9.55 9.68
N PRO A 9 -12.25 8.47 9.36
CA PRO A 9 -11.72 7.54 10.35
C PRO A 9 -10.71 8.21 11.27
N SER A 10 -10.64 7.72 12.50
CA SER A 10 -9.66 8.16 13.50
C SER A 10 -8.33 7.48 13.27
N TYR A 11 -7.23 8.22 13.38
CA TYR A 11 -5.90 7.67 13.16
C TYR A 11 -4.88 8.24 14.17
N THR A 12 -4.00 7.36 14.64
CA THR A 12 -2.79 7.69 15.40
C THR A 12 -1.59 7.40 14.50
N ASP A 13 -0.74 8.41 14.27
CA ASP A 13 0.50 8.24 13.53
C ASP A 13 1.47 7.31 14.25
N ASP A 14 2.14 6.45 13.51
CA ASP A 14 3.36 5.80 13.96
C ASP A 14 4.47 6.87 14.07
N PRO A 15 5.10 7.05 15.25
CA PRO A 15 6.15 8.05 15.42
C PRO A 15 7.31 7.94 14.42
N SER A 16 7.57 6.73 13.94
CA SER A 16 8.62 6.43 12.95
C SER A 16 8.19 6.62 11.51
N PHE A 17 6.86 6.64 11.24
CA PHE A 17 6.29 6.76 9.90
C PHE A 17 5.06 7.67 9.90
N LYS A 18 5.25 8.88 9.44
CA LYS A 18 4.14 9.83 9.23
C LYS A 18 3.26 9.37 8.07
N ILE A 19 2.00 9.82 8.08
CA ILE A 19 1.10 9.69 6.93
C ILE A 19 1.83 10.18 5.68
N THR A 20 1.96 9.29 4.68
CA THR A 20 2.58 9.62 3.40
C THR A 20 1.52 9.70 2.32
N THR A 21 1.75 10.57 1.35
CA THR A 21 0.96 10.66 0.11
C THR A 21 0.80 9.29 -0.54
N ASP A 22 1.86 8.49 -0.52
CA ASP A 22 1.95 7.19 -1.18
C ASP A 22 0.86 6.22 -0.70
N SER A 23 0.67 6.11 0.63
CA SER A 23 -0.37 5.23 1.20
C SER A 23 -1.79 5.70 0.87
N VAL A 24 -2.04 7.01 0.88
CA VAL A 24 -3.37 7.55 0.54
C VAL A 24 -3.71 7.27 -0.92
N LEU A 25 -2.75 7.50 -1.83
CA LEU A 25 -2.93 7.24 -3.26
C LEU A 25 -3.06 5.75 -3.56
N LEU A 26 -2.32 4.89 -2.85
CA LEU A 26 -2.44 3.45 -3.01
C LEU A 26 -3.80 2.94 -2.52
N ALA A 27 -4.32 3.46 -1.42
CA ALA A 27 -5.64 3.08 -0.92
C ALA A 27 -6.75 3.43 -1.94
N ASP A 28 -6.72 4.65 -2.50
CA ASP A 28 -7.65 5.06 -3.57
C ASP A 28 -7.53 4.15 -4.81
N PHE A 29 -6.30 3.85 -5.25
CA PHE A 29 -6.05 2.99 -6.39
C PHE A 29 -6.53 1.54 -6.18
N ALA A 30 -6.47 1.03 -4.96
CA ALA A 30 -6.87 -0.32 -4.57
C ALA A 30 -8.37 -0.44 -4.24
N SER A 31 -9.08 0.67 -4.03
CA SER A 31 -10.49 0.68 -3.57
C SER A 31 -11.53 0.37 -4.66
N GLY A 32 -11.12 0.10 -5.91
CA GLY A 32 -12.04 -0.02 -7.05
C GLY A 32 -12.93 -1.27 -7.06
N ASP A 33 -12.50 -2.36 -6.42
CA ASP A 33 -13.23 -3.63 -6.39
C ASP A 33 -13.70 -3.96 -4.94
N ILE A 34 -14.83 -4.67 -4.83
CA ILE A 34 -15.30 -5.20 -3.54
C ILE A 34 -14.48 -6.47 -3.23
N PHE A 35 -13.93 -6.54 -2.03
CA PHE A 35 -13.20 -7.70 -1.52
C PHE A 35 -13.70 -8.09 -0.13
N ALA A 36 -13.58 -9.37 0.22
CA ALA A 36 -13.99 -9.88 1.53
C ALA A 36 -12.84 -9.93 2.53
N ARG A 37 -11.60 -10.12 2.04
CA ARG A 37 -10.41 -10.22 2.89
C ARG A 37 -9.19 -9.56 2.25
N CYS A 38 -8.56 -8.67 3.02
CA CYS A 38 -7.37 -7.93 2.62
C CYS A 38 -6.19 -8.22 3.56
N MET A 39 -4.97 -8.27 2.99
CA MET A 39 -3.71 -8.28 3.75
C MET A 39 -2.91 -7.01 3.43
N ASP A 40 -2.49 -6.30 4.48
CA ASP A 40 -1.58 -5.15 4.40
C ASP A 40 -0.17 -5.58 4.82
N LEU A 41 0.74 -5.66 3.85
CA LEU A 41 2.12 -6.12 4.04
C LEU A 41 3.06 -4.94 4.35
N GLY A 42 3.66 -4.95 5.54
CA GLY A 42 4.47 -3.83 6.02
C GLY A 42 3.57 -2.65 6.41
N CYS A 43 2.56 -2.92 7.21
CA CYS A 43 1.43 -2.02 7.44
C CYS A 43 1.76 -0.72 8.19
N GLY A 44 2.93 -0.64 8.86
CA GLY A 44 3.19 0.48 9.75
C GLY A 44 2.08 0.63 10.79
N GLY A 45 1.52 1.83 10.93
CA GLY A 45 0.36 2.10 11.78
C GLY A 45 -0.99 1.64 11.19
N GLY A 46 -1.02 0.92 10.06
CA GLY A 46 -2.23 0.38 9.45
C GLY A 46 -3.04 1.39 8.63
N LEU A 47 -2.40 2.44 8.10
CA LEU A 47 -3.10 3.51 7.37
C LEU A 47 -3.84 2.98 6.13
N LEU A 48 -3.24 2.06 5.36
CA LEU A 48 -3.88 1.46 4.18
C LEU A 48 -5.16 0.72 4.57
N SER A 49 -5.09 -0.11 5.62
CA SER A 49 -6.26 -0.84 6.12
C SER A 49 -7.35 0.10 6.62
N VAL A 50 -7.00 1.18 7.34
CA VAL A 50 -7.98 2.17 7.81
C VAL A 50 -8.68 2.87 6.65
N LEU A 51 -7.94 3.27 5.61
CA LEU A 51 -8.52 3.94 4.43
C LEU A 51 -9.37 2.99 3.58
N LEU A 52 -8.92 1.75 3.38
CA LEU A 52 -9.66 0.75 2.62
C LEU A 52 -10.93 0.28 3.35
N HIS A 53 -10.93 0.26 4.69
CA HIS A 53 -12.10 -0.07 5.48
C HIS A 53 -13.26 0.90 5.25
N GLU A 54 -12.99 2.19 4.99
CA GLU A 54 -14.04 3.15 4.62
C GLU A 54 -14.80 2.75 3.33
N SER A 55 -14.11 2.11 2.39
CA SER A 55 -14.71 1.65 1.12
C SER A 55 -15.32 0.25 1.24
N CYS A 56 -14.79 -0.60 2.12
CA CYS A 56 -15.21 -1.98 2.30
C CYS A 56 -15.36 -2.33 3.81
N PRO A 57 -16.36 -1.76 4.52
CA PRO A 57 -16.48 -1.88 5.98
C PRO A 57 -16.78 -3.31 6.46
N GLU A 58 -17.32 -4.16 5.59
CA GLU A 58 -17.60 -5.56 5.91
C GLU A 58 -16.40 -6.50 5.68
N ALA A 59 -15.34 -6.03 5.06
CA ALA A 59 -14.15 -6.84 4.82
C ALA A 59 -13.37 -7.12 6.11
N VAL A 60 -12.62 -8.20 6.10
CA VAL A 60 -11.65 -8.55 7.14
C VAL A 60 -10.27 -8.06 6.69
N PHE A 61 -9.59 -7.32 7.55
CA PHE A 61 -8.26 -6.79 7.28
C PHE A 61 -7.24 -7.44 8.21
N ASP A 62 -6.32 -8.18 7.63
CA ASP A 62 -5.15 -8.64 8.35
C ASP A 62 -3.96 -7.77 7.97
N SER A 63 -3.08 -7.48 8.91
CA SER A 63 -1.92 -6.62 8.71
C SER A 63 -0.68 -7.22 9.35
N ALA A 64 0.48 -6.95 8.78
CA ALA A 64 1.74 -7.39 9.34
C ALA A 64 2.82 -6.30 9.23
N ASP A 65 3.61 -6.16 10.29
CA ASP A 65 4.84 -5.36 10.28
C ASP A 65 5.88 -6.07 11.15
N ILE A 66 7.15 -5.91 10.82
CA ILE A 66 8.26 -6.48 11.60
C ILE A 66 8.52 -5.72 12.90
N ARG A 67 8.05 -4.48 13.00
CA ARG A 67 8.29 -3.58 14.15
C ARG A 67 7.16 -3.67 15.16
N PRO A 68 7.44 -4.11 16.40
CA PRO A 68 6.42 -4.21 17.46
C PRO A 68 5.69 -2.90 17.75
N GLU A 69 6.39 -1.77 17.66
CA GLU A 69 5.82 -0.45 17.91
C GLU A 69 4.75 -0.11 16.86
N ALA A 70 5.02 -0.37 15.58
CA ALA A 70 4.09 -0.17 14.49
C ALA A 70 2.84 -1.07 14.64
N VAL A 71 3.05 -2.34 15.00
CA VAL A 71 1.98 -3.30 15.28
C VAL A 71 1.05 -2.80 16.40
N ASN A 72 1.60 -2.23 17.47
CA ASN A 72 0.80 -1.69 18.56
C ASN A 72 -0.06 -0.50 18.10
N VAL A 73 0.52 0.44 17.36
CA VAL A 73 -0.23 1.58 16.78
C VAL A 73 -1.31 1.09 15.82
N CYS A 74 -1.02 0.09 14.97
CA CYS A 74 -1.98 -0.49 14.05
C CYS A 74 -3.17 -1.13 14.81
N LYS A 75 -2.91 -1.85 15.89
CA LYS A 75 -3.97 -2.43 16.76
C LYS A 75 -4.87 -1.35 17.37
N GLU A 76 -4.28 -0.25 17.85
CA GLU A 76 -5.03 0.90 18.36
C GLU A 76 -5.93 1.52 17.27
N ASN A 77 -5.40 1.69 16.06
CA ASN A 77 -6.14 2.21 14.92
C ASN A 77 -7.27 1.26 14.48
N TYR A 78 -7.04 -0.04 14.51
CA TYR A 78 -8.07 -1.04 14.24
C TYR A 78 -9.21 -0.98 15.26
N ALA A 79 -8.87 -0.94 16.55
CA ALA A 79 -9.85 -0.86 17.62
C ALA A 79 -10.71 0.41 17.52
N ALA A 80 -10.07 1.56 17.24
CA ALA A 80 -10.75 2.85 17.12
C ALA A 80 -11.75 2.91 15.97
N ASN A 81 -11.45 2.25 14.86
CA ASN A 81 -12.29 2.23 13.66
C ASN A 81 -13.13 0.95 13.54
N LYS A 82 -13.12 0.08 14.57
CA LYS A 82 -13.86 -1.20 14.60
C LYS A 82 -13.52 -2.12 13.43
N ILE A 83 -12.29 -2.07 12.95
CA ILE A 83 -11.79 -2.90 11.86
C ILE A 83 -11.68 -4.35 12.34
N ARG A 84 -12.29 -5.27 11.61
CA ARG A 84 -12.19 -6.71 11.87
C ARG A 84 -10.94 -7.29 11.24
N GLY A 85 -10.18 -8.09 11.99
CA GLY A 85 -8.99 -8.79 11.51
C GLY A 85 -7.90 -8.85 12.56
N SER A 86 -6.72 -9.26 12.13
CA SER A 86 -5.55 -9.46 12.99
C SER A 86 -4.39 -8.56 12.59
N VAL A 87 -3.55 -8.20 13.59
CA VAL A 87 -2.31 -7.47 13.35
C VAL A 87 -1.16 -8.29 13.92
N LEU A 88 -0.27 -8.73 13.04
CA LEU A 88 0.81 -9.66 13.32
C LEU A 88 2.16 -8.94 13.38
N CYS A 89 2.97 -9.26 14.39
CA CYS A 89 4.36 -8.84 14.45
C CYS A 89 5.24 -9.92 13.81
N THR A 90 5.46 -9.82 12.50
CA THR A 90 6.22 -10.83 11.76
C THR A 90 6.86 -10.26 10.50
N ASP A 91 7.89 -10.94 10.03
CA ASP A 91 8.58 -10.59 8.79
C ASP A 91 7.77 -11.06 7.58
N VAL A 92 7.56 -10.20 6.59
CA VAL A 92 6.88 -10.55 5.33
C VAL A 92 7.54 -11.73 4.62
N ARG A 93 8.84 -11.94 4.83
CA ARG A 93 9.59 -13.12 4.30
C ARG A 93 9.09 -14.43 4.89
N SER A 94 8.55 -14.42 6.10
CA SER A 94 7.89 -15.55 6.76
C SER A 94 6.42 -15.67 6.37
N HIS A 95 6.10 -15.51 5.08
CA HIS A 95 4.73 -15.37 4.58
C HIS A 95 3.78 -16.54 4.97
N ARG A 96 4.31 -17.71 5.37
CA ARG A 96 3.48 -18.81 5.89
C ARG A 96 2.91 -18.53 7.27
N GLU A 97 3.48 -17.58 8.02
CA GLU A 97 3.01 -17.14 9.33
C GLU A 97 1.97 -16.02 9.20
N LEU A 98 1.85 -15.40 8.02
CA LEU A 98 0.92 -14.30 7.75
C LEU A 98 -0.53 -14.77 7.53
N GLY A 99 -0.74 -16.02 7.15
CA GLY A 99 -2.06 -16.57 6.85
C GLY A 99 -1.98 -17.82 6.00
N ALA A 100 -3.14 -18.41 5.74
CA ALA A 100 -3.25 -19.59 4.89
C ALA A 100 -3.02 -19.24 3.41
N LYS A 101 -2.51 -20.21 2.66
CA LYS A 101 -2.30 -20.06 1.21
C LYS A 101 -3.63 -19.85 0.48
N GLY A 102 -3.69 -18.78 -0.32
CA GLY A 102 -4.85 -18.51 -1.16
C GLY A 102 -6.09 -18.06 -0.38
N GLU A 103 -5.90 -17.27 0.67
CA GLU A 103 -6.97 -16.83 1.57
C GLU A 103 -7.48 -15.42 1.25
N TYR A 104 -6.65 -14.58 0.63
CA TYR A 104 -6.93 -13.15 0.44
C TYR A 104 -7.43 -12.83 -0.97
N ASP A 105 -8.38 -11.90 -1.05
CA ASP A 105 -8.87 -11.33 -2.30
C ASP A 105 -7.97 -10.19 -2.76
N LEU A 106 -7.48 -9.40 -1.79
CA LEU A 106 -6.60 -8.25 -1.99
C LEU A 106 -5.36 -8.36 -1.08
N VAL A 107 -4.21 -8.06 -1.64
CA VAL A 107 -2.99 -7.78 -0.88
C VAL A 107 -2.53 -6.39 -1.26
N VAL A 108 -2.19 -5.56 -0.28
CA VAL A 108 -1.62 -4.22 -0.50
C VAL A 108 -0.26 -4.12 0.14
N CYS A 109 0.62 -3.31 -0.45
CA CYS A 109 1.95 -3.07 0.09
C CYS A 109 2.45 -1.67 -0.28
N ASN A 110 2.86 -0.90 0.71
CA ASN A 110 3.68 0.30 0.53
C ASN A 110 5.08 0.02 1.12
N PRO A 111 5.94 -0.69 0.39
CA PRO A 111 7.22 -1.11 0.93
C PRO A 111 8.16 0.08 1.09
N PRO A 112 9.14 0.02 2.02
CA PRO A 112 10.22 0.99 2.04
C PRO A 112 10.97 0.93 0.69
N TYR A 113 11.13 2.09 0.04
CA TYR A 113 11.80 2.16 -1.25
C TYR A 113 13.26 1.75 -1.14
N PHE A 114 13.74 0.98 -2.12
CA PHE A 114 15.13 0.57 -2.17
C PHE A 114 16.04 1.78 -2.28
N TYR A 115 16.95 1.91 -1.34
CA TYR A 115 18.00 2.90 -1.41
C TYR A 115 19.31 2.22 -1.77
N THR A 116 19.83 2.50 -2.94
CA THR A 116 21.21 2.18 -3.35
C THR A 116 22.21 3.16 -2.74
N GLY A 117 21.82 3.99 -1.79
CA GLY A 117 22.62 5.04 -1.16
C GLY A 117 23.08 4.70 0.27
N LYS A 118 23.94 5.55 0.83
CA LYS A 118 24.52 5.41 2.17
C LYS A 118 23.42 5.19 3.24
N PRO A 119 23.69 4.31 4.25
CA PRO A 119 22.78 4.10 5.36
C PRO A 119 22.35 5.42 6.01
N SER A 120 21.10 5.54 6.41
CA SER A 120 20.65 6.69 7.18
C SER A 120 21.44 6.80 8.47
N PRO A 121 21.88 8.00 8.89
CA PRO A 121 22.50 8.19 10.19
C PRO A 121 21.53 7.96 11.36
N ASP A 122 20.21 7.88 11.10
CA ASP A 122 19.19 7.55 12.09
C ASP A 122 19.05 6.02 12.23
N PRO A 123 19.38 5.41 13.39
CA PRO A 123 19.34 3.96 13.60
C PRO A 123 17.93 3.36 13.40
N ALA A 124 16.86 4.07 13.80
CA ALA A 124 15.49 3.61 13.61
C ALA A 124 15.11 3.54 12.11
N ARG A 125 15.56 4.52 11.34
CA ARG A 125 15.41 4.52 9.88
C ARG A 125 16.37 3.57 9.19
N ALA A 126 17.54 3.31 9.74
CA ALA A 126 18.49 2.33 9.22
C ALA A 126 17.96 0.89 9.41
N THR A 127 17.36 0.57 10.55
CA THR A 127 16.73 -0.73 10.81
C THR A 127 15.51 -0.95 9.93
N ALA A 128 14.67 0.07 9.75
CA ALA A 128 13.56 0.03 8.80
C ALA A 128 14.03 -0.10 7.33
N ARG A 129 15.24 0.32 6.99
CA ARG A 129 15.84 0.28 5.66
C ARG A 129 16.80 -0.88 5.44
N GLY A 130 17.47 -1.37 6.48
CA GLY A 130 18.37 -2.54 6.42
C GLY A 130 17.62 -3.86 6.19
N GLY A 131 16.30 -3.84 6.36
CA GLY A 131 15.39 -4.93 6.06
C GLY A 131 14.55 -4.71 4.80
N SER A 132 14.96 -3.82 3.86
CA SER A 132 14.18 -3.54 2.65
C SER A 132 13.85 -4.83 1.89
N LEU A 133 12.56 -5.08 1.70
CA LEU A 133 12.07 -6.24 0.95
C LEU A 133 12.37 -6.02 -0.54
N SER A 134 12.98 -7.02 -1.17
CA SER A 134 13.13 -7.01 -2.63
C SER A 134 11.78 -7.19 -3.34
N PRO A 135 11.64 -6.77 -4.61
CA PRO A 135 10.45 -7.06 -5.42
C PRO A 135 10.04 -8.53 -5.40
N ALA A 136 11.02 -9.44 -5.44
CA ALA A 136 10.76 -10.88 -5.38
C ALA A 136 10.16 -11.33 -4.05
N GLN A 137 10.59 -10.73 -2.93
CA GLN A 137 10.11 -11.13 -1.60
C GLN A 137 8.66 -10.70 -1.36
N PHE A 138 8.30 -9.43 -1.62
CA PHE A 138 6.91 -9.02 -1.43
C PHE A 138 5.96 -9.62 -2.48
N SER A 139 6.42 -9.82 -3.73
CA SER A 139 5.62 -10.49 -4.75
C SER A 139 5.39 -11.96 -4.42
N GLY A 140 6.40 -12.65 -3.90
CA GLY A 140 6.30 -14.03 -3.44
C GLY A 140 5.33 -14.20 -2.27
N ALA A 141 5.39 -13.30 -1.27
CA ALA A 141 4.45 -13.27 -0.16
C ALA A 141 3.01 -13.01 -0.64
N ALA A 142 2.81 -11.98 -1.47
CA ALA A 142 1.52 -11.66 -2.05
C ALA A 142 0.93 -12.82 -2.85
N SER A 143 1.74 -13.47 -3.70
CA SER A 143 1.28 -14.62 -4.49
C SER A 143 0.89 -15.82 -3.60
N TYR A 144 1.61 -16.08 -2.52
CA TYR A 144 1.24 -17.14 -1.59
C TYR A 144 -0.11 -16.87 -0.94
N LEU A 145 -0.34 -15.65 -0.47
CA LEU A 145 -1.53 -15.24 0.29
C LEU A 145 -2.78 -15.09 -0.59
N LEU A 146 -2.63 -14.61 -1.81
CA LEU A 146 -3.76 -14.34 -2.70
C LEU A 146 -4.48 -15.61 -3.16
N LYS A 147 -5.79 -15.53 -3.24
CA LYS A 147 -6.61 -16.45 -4.05
C LYS A 147 -6.18 -16.39 -5.51
N ARG A 148 -6.49 -17.42 -6.29
CA ARG A 148 -6.37 -17.33 -7.75
C ARG A 148 -7.35 -16.27 -8.28
N GLY A 149 -6.87 -15.32 -9.08
CA GLY A 149 -7.64 -14.14 -9.51
C GLY A 149 -7.64 -12.98 -8.51
N GLY A 150 -7.11 -13.18 -7.29
CA GLY A 150 -6.93 -12.10 -6.32
C GLY A 150 -5.93 -11.06 -6.79
N GLU A 151 -6.03 -9.84 -6.27
CA GLU A 151 -5.26 -8.68 -6.71
C GLU A 151 -4.18 -8.28 -5.72
N PHE A 152 -3.01 -7.96 -6.22
CA PHE A 152 -1.92 -7.33 -5.49
C PHE A 152 -1.76 -5.88 -5.92
N CYS A 153 -1.88 -4.92 -5.01
CA CYS A 153 -1.67 -3.50 -5.26
C CYS A 153 -0.44 -2.98 -4.51
N LEU A 154 0.37 -2.19 -5.22
CA LEU A 154 1.67 -1.73 -4.77
C LEU A 154 1.90 -0.28 -5.22
N VAL A 155 2.51 0.55 -4.37
CA VAL A 155 3.11 1.83 -4.74
C VAL A 155 4.63 1.73 -4.69
N HIS A 156 5.32 2.32 -5.66
CA HIS A 156 6.78 2.32 -5.68
C HIS A 156 7.35 3.50 -6.51
N LYS A 157 8.68 3.58 -6.56
CA LYS A 157 9.38 4.50 -7.45
C LYS A 157 9.40 3.96 -8.90
N PRO A 158 9.21 4.82 -9.93
CA PRO A 158 9.17 4.40 -11.34
C PRO A 158 10.43 3.69 -11.83
N GLU A 159 11.59 4.04 -11.29
CA GLU A 159 12.87 3.44 -11.67
C GLU A 159 12.97 1.93 -11.42
N TYR A 160 12.12 1.39 -10.52
CA TYR A 160 12.07 -0.04 -10.21
C TYR A 160 10.98 -0.81 -10.97
N LEU A 161 10.29 -0.16 -11.92
CA LEU A 161 9.12 -0.73 -12.59
C LEU A 161 9.44 -2.06 -13.32
N THR A 162 10.60 -2.12 -13.98
CA THR A 162 11.04 -3.33 -14.70
C THR A 162 11.30 -4.50 -13.76
N ASP A 163 11.94 -4.23 -12.62
CA ASP A 163 12.24 -5.26 -11.61
C ASP A 163 10.94 -5.76 -10.94
N ILE A 164 10.00 -4.84 -10.70
CA ILE A 164 8.69 -5.17 -10.12
C ILE A 164 7.89 -6.04 -11.10
N PHE A 165 7.83 -5.71 -12.38
CA PHE A 165 7.12 -6.52 -13.38
C PHE A 165 7.75 -7.90 -13.56
N ALA A 166 9.08 -7.99 -13.56
CA ALA A 166 9.78 -9.26 -13.58
C ALA A 166 9.43 -10.11 -12.34
N ALA A 167 9.47 -9.52 -11.14
CA ALA A 167 9.13 -10.18 -9.89
C ALA A 167 7.67 -10.63 -9.83
N PHE A 168 6.72 -9.80 -10.31
CA PHE A 168 5.32 -10.14 -10.41
C PHE A 168 5.13 -11.40 -11.25
N ARG A 169 5.68 -11.43 -12.47
CA ARG A 169 5.54 -12.58 -13.37
C ARG A 169 6.19 -13.85 -12.83
N LEU A 170 7.37 -13.74 -12.21
CA LEU A 170 8.03 -14.87 -11.55
C LEU A 170 7.20 -15.44 -10.38
N ALA A 171 6.38 -14.60 -9.75
CA ALA A 171 5.49 -14.97 -8.66
C ALA A 171 4.06 -15.36 -9.11
N ASP A 172 3.82 -15.66 -10.40
CA ASP A 172 2.48 -15.95 -10.97
C ASP A 172 1.48 -14.78 -10.76
N ILE A 173 1.97 -13.53 -10.71
CA ILE A 173 1.15 -12.32 -10.67
C ILE A 173 1.29 -11.60 -12.01
N GLU A 174 0.21 -11.53 -12.80
CA GLU A 174 0.23 -10.80 -14.07
C GLU A 174 -0.13 -9.33 -13.85
N PRO A 175 0.73 -8.37 -14.24
CA PRO A 175 0.44 -6.93 -14.16
C PRO A 175 -0.86 -6.57 -14.89
N LYS A 176 -1.73 -5.76 -14.25
CA LYS A 176 -3.06 -5.43 -14.77
C LYS A 176 -3.33 -3.95 -14.92
N ARG A 177 -2.95 -3.16 -13.95
CA ARG A 177 -3.13 -1.71 -13.98
C ARG A 177 -1.82 -1.03 -13.62
N LEU A 178 -1.55 0.07 -14.31
CA LEU A 178 -0.41 0.94 -14.06
C LEU A 178 -0.91 2.38 -14.08
N ARG A 179 -0.55 3.15 -13.06
CA ARG A 179 -0.81 4.59 -13.00
C ARG A 179 0.43 5.34 -12.54
N MET A 180 0.94 6.23 -13.36
CA MET A 180 2.00 7.15 -12.97
C MET A 180 1.44 8.28 -12.12
N VAL A 181 2.24 8.76 -11.14
CA VAL A 181 1.91 9.91 -10.30
C VAL A 181 2.93 11.00 -10.55
N CYS A 182 2.47 12.16 -11.01
CA CYS A 182 3.30 13.32 -11.32
C CYS A 182 2.94 14.48 -10.38
N HIS A 183 3.94 15.27 -9.97
CA HIS A 183 3.67 16.44 -9.15
C HIS A 183 2.86 17.48 -9.93
N LYS A 184 3.29 17.81 -11.16
CA LYS A 184 2.59 18.64 -12.15
C LYS A 184 2.49 17.89 -13.48
N ALA A 185 1.69 18.40 -14.40
CA ALA A 185 1.44 17.75 -15.70
C ALA A 185 2.72 17.60 -16.55
N ASP A 186 3.66 18.51 -16.43
CA ASP A 186 4.96 18.54 -17.13
C ASP A 186 6.10 17.87 -16.34
N SER A 187 5.84 17.40 -15.12
CA SER A 187 6.85 16.80 -14.27
C SER A 187 7.05 15.32 -14.58
N ALA A 188 8.29 14.85 -14.45
CA ALA A 188 8.55 13.40 -14.46
C ALA A 188 7.77 12.70 -13.34
N PRO A 189 7.32 11.45 -13.55
CA PRO A 189 6.65 10.68 -12.53
C PRO A 189 7.52 10.49 -11.29
N SER A 190 6.95 10.74 -10.11
CA SER A 190 7.62 10.57 -8.82
C SER A 190 7.28 9.24 -8.14
N LEU A 191 6.11 8.68 -8.46
CA LEU A 191 5.60 7.40 -7.98
C LEU A 191 4.90 6.65 -9.11
N VAL A 192 4.76 5.35 -8.92
CA VAL A 192 3.94 4.47 -9.75
C VAL A 192 3.03 3.62 -8.86
N LEU A 193 1.76 3.56 -9.20
CA LEU A 193 0.76 2.66 -8.63
C LEU A 193 0.61 1.48 -9.60
N ILE A 194 0.72 0.27 -9.07
CA ILE A 194 0.71 -0.95 -9.88
C ILE A 194 -0.25 -1.94 -9.26
N SER A 195 -1.06 -2.61 -10.09
CA SER A 195 -1.74 -3.81 -9.64
C SER A 195 -1.47 -4.99 -10.57
N GLY A 196 -1.58 -6.20 -10.01
CA GLY A 196 -1.48 -7.44 -10.75
C GLY A 196 -2.40 -8.49 -10.17
N ARG A 197 -2.81 -9.46 -11.01
CA ARG A 197 -3.70 -10.57 -10.60
C ARG A 197 -2.97 -11.89 -10.59
N ARG A 198 -3.11 -12.63 -9.49
CA ARG A 198 -2.55 -13.98 -9.39
C ARG A 198 -3.17 -14.93 -10.41
N GLY A 199 -2.33 -15.58 -11.23
CA GLY A 199 -2.75 -16.46 -12.29
C GLY A 199 -3.55 -15.76 -13.38
N GLY A 200 -3.37 -14.43 -13.54
CA GLY A 200 -4.03 -13.63 -14.57
C GLY A 200 -3.50 -13.90 -15.97
N LYS A 201 -4.32 -13.61 -16.99
CA LYS A 201 -3.89 -13.62 -18.39
C LYS A 201 -3.18 -12.31 -18.74
N PRO A 202 -2.29 -12.25 -19.74
CA PRO A 202 -1.67 -11.01 -20.19
C PRO A 202 -2.67 -9.89 -20.49
N GLY A 203 -2.25 -8.66 -20.32
CA GLY A 203 -3.04 -7.46 -20.61
C GLY A 203 -2.93 -6.41 -19.51
N LEU A 204 -2.05 -5.41 -19.74
CA LEU A 204 -1.82 -4.27 -18.87
C LEU A 204 -2.58 -3.05 -19.37
N ALA A 205 -3.39 -2.44 -18.50
CA ALA A 205 -4.02 -1.14 -18.72
C ALA A 205 -3.14 -0.04 -18.14
N ALA A 206 -2.61 0.83 -18.98
CA ALA A 206 -1.99 2.08 -18.57
C ALA A 206 -3.09 3.13 -18.36
N LEU A 207 -3.28 3.55 -17.10
CA LEU A 207 -4.26 4.56 -16.74
C LEU A 207 -3.69 5.97 -16.97
N PRO A 208 -4.53 7.00 -17.16
CA PRO A 208 -4.09 8.40 -17.18
C PRO A 208 -3.28 8.72 -15.93
N SER A 209 -2.20 9.48 -16.09
CA SER A 209 -1.36 9.89 -14.95
C SER A 209 -2.16 10.69 -13.93
N LEU A 210 -1.92 10.42 -12.65
CA LEU A 210 -2.46 11.23 -11.56
C LEU A 210 -1.56 12.47 -11.39
N ILE A 211 -2.13 13.64 -11.62
CA ILE A 211 -1.46 14.91 -11.43
C ILE A 211 -1.82 15.47 -10.06
N LEU A 212 -0.82 15.68 -9.19
CA LEU A 212 -1.07 16.10 -7.82
C LEU A 212 -1.47 17.58 -7.72
N CYS A 213 -0.78 18.45 -8.44
CA CYS A 213 -0.98 19.89 -8.37
C CYS A 213 -1.25 20.49 -9.75
N LYS A 214 -2.09 21.51 -9.77
CA LYS A 214 -2.27 22.43 -10.90
C LYS A 214 -1.02 23.31 -11.06
N GLU A 215 -0.93 24.11 -12.13
CA GLU A 215 0.20 25.00 -12.37
C GLU A 215 0.42 26.03 -11.25
N ASP A 216 -0.67 26.49 -10.63
CA ASP A 216 -0.69 27.43 -9.51
C ASP A 216 -0.26 26.79 -8.16
N GLY A 217 0.08 25.49 -8.15
CA GLY A 217 0.49 24.74 -6.96
C GLY A 217 -0.68 24.23 -6.10
N THR A 218 -1.93 24.53 -6.46
CA THR A 218 -3.10 23.99 -5.74
C THR A 218 -3.35 22.54 -6.11
N PRO A 219 -3.91 21.70 -5.21
CA PRO A 219 -4.27 20.32 -5.53
C PRO A 219 -5.29 20.26 -6.68
N THR A 220 -5.13 19.25 -7.56
CA THR A 220 -6.12 18.98 -8.60
C THR A 220 -7.45 18.53 -8.00
N ASP A 221 -8.53 18.57 -8.78
CA ASP A 221 -9.86 18.20 -8.29
C ASP A 221 -9.92 16.69 -7.97
N GLU A 222 -9.15 15.87 -8.68
CA GLU A 222 -8.99 14.45 -8.39
C GLU A 222 -8.30 14.23 -7.03
N VAL A 223 -7.20 14.92 -6.77
CA VAL A 223 -6.50 14.86 -5.48
C VAL A 223 -7.38 15.35 -4.34
N ARG A 224 -8.16 16.42 -4.56
CA ARG A 224 -9.13 16.90 -3.55
C ARG A 224 -10.14 15.83 -3.17
N LYS A 225 -10.63 15.04 -4.14
CA LYS A 225 -11.55 13.92 -3.89
C LYS A 225 -10.86 12.82 -3.09
N ILE A 226 -9.67 12.39 -3.51
CA ILE A 226 -8.87 11.35 -2.84
C ILE A 226 -8.61 11.72 -1.36
N TYR A 227 -8.33 12.99 -1.08
CA TYR A 227 -8.06 13.47 0.28
C TYR A 227 -9.29 14.00 1.01
N HIS A 228 -10.50 13.81 0.48
CA HIS A 228 -11.76 14.31 1.07
C HIS A 228 -11.73 15.80 1.43
N MET A 229 -10.99 16.59 0.65
CA MET A 229 -10.90 18.04 0.86
C MET A 229 -12.19 18.72 0.44
N ARG A 230 -12.73 19.61 1.30
CA ARG A 230 -13.91 20.40 0.95
C ARG A 230 -13.62 21.27 -0.29
N GLN A 231 -14.59 21.37 -1.20
CA GLN A 231 -14.60 22.43 -2.19
C GLN A 231 -14.75 23.76 -1.45
N LYS A 232 -13.83 24.70 -1.72
CA LYS A 232 -13.96 26.08 -1.24
C LYS A 232 -14.96 26.84 -2.07
#